data_332651351fe23c6d2ca7518eff734454
#
_entry.id   332651351fe23c6d2ca7518eff734454
#
_cell.length_a   1.000
_cell.length_b   1.000
_cell.length_c   1.000
_cell.angle_alpha   90.00
_cell.angle_beta   90.00
_cell.angle_gamma   90.00
#
_symmetry.space_group_name_H-M   'P 1'
#
loop_
_entity.id
_entity.type
_entity.pdbx_description
1 polymer ?
#
loop_
_entity_poly.entity_id
_entity_poly.type
_entity_poly.pdbx_seq_one_letter_code
_entity_poly.pdbx_strand_id
1 'polypeptide(L)'
;IRPNWQINVIKSKELNAWAMPGGKMAFYTGLVDTLQLNDNEIAVVMGHEMAHALQEHGKSSRNVTLITGIVGQVADAAVTATTGVDTQGLLSVGTDLITNKPFSRSQEPEADEVGLMLMAKSGYNPSAAPNVWVKMSQAGGSGGGIFSTHPSNADRQKNLERLIPDAMKLY
;
A
#
# COMPACT_ATOMS: atom_id res chain seq x y z
N ILE A 1 -0.43 11.65 -18.05
CA ILE A 1 0.97 11.33 -17.65
C ILE A 1 0.96 9.91 -17.11
N ARG A 2 1.75 9.00 -17.71
CA ARG A 2 1.90 7.64 -17.20
C ARG A 2 2.86 7.67 -16.01
N PRO A 3 2.49 7.10 -14.83
CA PRO A 3 3.42 7.00 -13.72
C PRO A 3 4.67 6.20 -14.11
N ASN A 4 5.83 6.64 -13.66
CA ASN A 4 7.05 5.86 -13.78
C ASN A 4 7.17 4.97 -12.53
N TRP A 5 6.65 3.74 -12.63
CA TRP A 5 6.60 2.82 -11.51
C TRP A 5 7.99 2.38 -11.07
N GLN A 6 8.29 2.61 -9.81
CA GLN A 6 9.52 2.17 -9.14
C GLN A 6 9.14 1.44 -7.86
N ILE A 7 9.48 0.16 -7.77
CA ILE A 7 9.17 -0.67 -6.62
C ILE A 7 10.44 -0.85 -5.79
N ASN A 8 10.35 -0.55 -4.50
CA ASN A 8 11.42 -0.70 -3.54
C ASN A 8 11.01 -1.71 -2.47
N VAL A 9 11.88 -2.67 -2.19
CA VAL A 9 11.67 -3.63 -1.10
C VAL A 9 12.46 -3.14 0.10
N ILE A 10 11.76 -2.90 1.22
CA ILE A 10 12.35 -2.42 2.46
C ILE A 10 12.46 -3.57 3.44
N LYS A 11 13.68 -3.87 3.88
CA LYS A 11 13.91 -4.87 4.92
C LYS A 11 13.50 -4.32 6.28
N SER A 12 12.30 -4.68 6.72
CA SER A 12 11.72 -4.26 8.00
C SER A 12 10.71 -5.29 8.47
N LYS A 13 10.49 -5.36 9.79
CA LYS A 13 9.46 -6.22 10.39
C LYS A 13 8.06 -5.62 10.33
N GLU A 14 7.92 -4.40 9.88
CA GLU A 14 6.63 -3.73 9.78
C GLU A 14 5.72 -4.39 8.75
N LEU A 15 4.44 -4.48 9.10
CA LEU A 15 3.36 -4.94 8.21
C LEU A 15 2.87 -3.77 7.38
N ASN A 16 3.64 -3.39 6.36
CA ASN A 16 3.33 -2.18 5.58
C ASN A 16 3.67 -2.31 4.10
N ALA A 17 2.94 -1.55 3.29
CA ALA A 17 3.21 -1.24 1.89
C ALA A 17 2.60 0.12 1.58
N TRP A 18 3.12 0.83 0.60
CA TRP A 18 2.56 2.10 0.16
C TRP A 18 2.94 2.44 -1.27
N ALA A 19 2.14 3.27 -1.92
CA ALA A 19 2.47 3.92 -3.18
C ALA A 19 2.14 5.40 -3.13
N MET A 20 2.89 6.19 -3.87
CA MET A 20 2.70 7.63 -3.95
C MET A 20 2.40 8.08 -5.39
N PRO A 21 1.71 9.22 -5.55
CA PRO A 21 1.54 9.84 -6.85
C PRO A 21 2.90 10.00 -7.54
N GLY A 22 2.96 9.61 -8.82
CA GLY A 22 4.22 9.59 -9.57
C GLY A 22 4.83 8.21 -9.73
N GLY A 23 4.37 7.19 -8.96
CA GLY A 23 4.67 5.79 -9.18
C GLY A 23 5.77 5.19 -8.32
N LYS A 24 6.25 5.88 -7.28
CA LYS A 24 7.14 5.25 -6.30
C LYS A 24 6.33 4.39 -5.35
N MET A 25 6.79 3.15 -5.13
CA MET A 25 6.16 2.17 -4.25
C MET A 25 7.19 1.58 -3.30
N ALA A 26 6.74 1.20 -2.12
CA ALA A 26 7.52 0.41 -1.18
C ALA A 26 6.72 -0.78 -0.66
N PHE A 27 7.40 -1.90 -0.54
CA PHE A 27 6.92 -3.13 0.08
C PHE A 27 7.86 -3.52 1.20
N TYR A 28 7.31 -3.75 2.38
CA TYR A 28 8.10 -4.15 3.55
C TYR A 28 8.16 -5.68 3.61
N THR A 29 9.35 -6.23 3.86
CA THR A 29 9.53 -7.68 3.97
C THR A 29 8.65 -8.27 5.08
N GLY A 30 8.43 -7.52 6.18
CA GLY A 30 7.58 -7.95 7.27
C GLY A 30 6.14 -8.24 6.86
N LEU A 31 5.58 -7.50 5.89
CA LEU A 31 4.25 -7.78 5.37
C LEU A 31 4.20 -9.14 4.66
N VAL A 32 5.15 -9.40 3.78
CA VAL A 32 5.22 -10.64 3.00
C VAL A 32 5.53 -11.83 3.90
N ASP A 33 6.54 -11.70 4.74
CA ASP A 33 7.06 -12.81 5.57
C ASP A 33 6.07 -13.18 6.68
N THR A 34 5.50 -12.19 7.39
CA THR A 34 4.59 -12.45 8.51
C THR A 34 3.26 -13.03 8.04
N LEU A 35 2.70 -12.51 6.95
CA LEU A 35 1.45 -12.99 6.39
C LEU A 35 1.64 -14.19 5.45
N GLN A 36 2.88 -14.56 5.14
CA GLN A 36 3.19 -15.63 4.18
C GLN A 36 2.43 -15.43 2.87
N LEU A 37 2.56 -14.23 2.30
CA LEU A 37 1.87 -13.87 1.06
C LEU A 37 2.47 -14.60 -0.13
N ASN A 38 1.63 -15.23 -0.93
CA ASN A 38 2.02 -15.74 -2.25
C ASN A 38 1.95 -14.63 -3.31
N ASP A 39 2.37 -14.93 -4.53
CA ASP A 39 2.45 -13.95 -5.62
C ASP A 39 1.11 -13.28 -5.94
N ASN A 40 0.00 -14.03 -5.93
CA ASN A 40 -1.32 -13.46 -6.15
C ASN A 40 -1.73 -12.52 -5.02
N GLU A 41 -1.43 -12.89 -3.78
CA GLU A 41 -1.73 -12.07 -2.61
C GLU A 41 -0.86 -10.79 -2.57
N ILE A 42 0.40 -10.88 -2.97
CA ILE A 42 1.27 -9.70 -3.16
C ILE A 42 0.66 -8.79 -4.23
N ALA A 43 0.19 -9.36 -5.34
CA ALA A 43 -0.45 -8.59 -6.41
C ALA A 43 -1.74 -7.89 -5.96
N VAL A 44 -2.50 -8.48 -5.03
CA VAL A 44 -3.67 -7.82 -4.41
C VAL A 44 -3.26 -6.53 -3.71
N VAL A 45 -2.27 -6.62 -2.81
CA VAL A 45 -1.78 -5.44 -2.06
C VAL A 45 -1.16 -4.42 -3.01
N MET A 46 -0.34 -4.87 -3.96
CA MET A 46 0.29 -3.98 -4.93
C MET A 46 -0.75 -3.24 -5.79
N GLY A 47 -1.76 -3.94 -6.28
CA GLY A 47 -2.84 -3.34 -7.06
C GLY A 47 -3.62 -2.31 -6.26
N HIS A 48 -3.90 -2.58 -5.00
CA HIS A 48 -4.56 -1.66 -4.08
C HIS A 48 -3.75 -0.36 -3.89
N GLU A 49 -2.46 -0.48 -3.59
CA GLU A 49 -1.58 0.68 -3.44
C GLU A 49 -1.44 1.49 -4.74
N MET A 50 -1.32 0.79 -5.88
CA MET A 50 -1.30 1.43 -7.19
C MET A 50 -2.59 2.19 -7.48
N ALA A 51 -3.75 1.66 -7.08
CA ALA A 51 -5.03 2.32 -7.25
C ALA A 51 -5.08 3.64 -6.48
N HIS A 52 -4.63 3.68 -5.22
CA HIS A 52 -4.52 4.92 -4.45
C HIS A 52 -3.63 5.95 -5.15
N ALA A 53 -2.50 5.53 -5.70
CA ALA A 53 -1.58 6.42 -6.42
C ALA A 53 -2.18 6.94 -7.73
N LEU A 54 -2.88 6.09 -8.48
CA LEU A 54 -3.52 6.46 -9.76
C LEU A 54 -4.71 7.40 -9.57
N GLN A 55 -5.51 7.18 -8.55
CA GLN A 55 -6.68 8.00 -8.22
C GLN A 55 -6.29 9.27 -7.46
N GLU A 56 -4.98 9.45 -7.21
CA GLU A 56 -4.43 10.61 -6.52
C GLU A 56 -5.09 10.87 -5.14
N HIS A 57 -5.50 9.80 -4.46
CA HIS A 57 -6.11 9.87 -3.13
C HIS A 57 -5.20 10.58 -2.11
N GLY A 58 -3.89 10.67 -2.39
CA GLY A 58 -2.94 11.45 -1.61
C GLY A 58 -2.91 12.96 -1.90
N LYS A 59 -3.68 13.47 -2.86
CA LYS A 59 -3.64 14.93 -3.19
C LYS A 59 -4.13 15.82 -2.05
N SER A 60 -5.07 15.35 -1.25
CA SER A 60 -5.54 16.08 -0.06
C SER A 60 -4.49 16.17 1.04
N SER A 61 -3.45 15.34 0.98
CA SER A 61 -2.34 15.34 1.95
C SER A 61 -1.20 16.30 1.57
N ARG A 62 -1.20 16.89 0.37
CA ARG A 62 -0.10 17.75 -0.13
C ARG A 62 0.19 18.97 0.75
N ASN A 63 -0.82 19.53 1.41
CA ASN A 63 -0.61 20.71 2.27
C ASN A 63 0.08 20.35 3.60
N VAL A 64 0.05 19.10 4.01
CA VAL A 64 0.72 18.61 5.23
C VAL A 64 2.16 18.17 4.91
N THR A 65 2.40 17.63 3.72
CA THR A 65 3.71 17.11 3.26
C THR A 65 4.80 18.19 3.22
N LEU A 66 4.45 19.45 2.98
CA LEU A 66 5.44 20.55 2.98
C LEU A 66 6.02 20.84 4.36
N ILE A 67 5.28 20.60 5.43
CA ILE A 67 5.74 20.85 6.80
C ILE A 67 6.52 19.65 7.35
N THR A 68 6.08 18.43 7.02
CA THR A 68 6.72 17.18 7.48
C THR A 68 7.91 16.75 6.62
N GLY A 69 7.99 17.21 5.38
CA GLY A 69 9.11 16.94 4.47
C GLY A 69 10.49 17.36 5.03
N ILE A 70 10.52 18.39 5.88
CA ILE A 70 11.75 18.83 6.55
C ILE A 70 12.23 17.78 7.57
N VAL A 71 11.32 17.21 8.35
CA VAL A 71 11.66 16.19 9.37
C VAL A 71 12.11 14.89 8.71
N GLY A 72 11.46 14.49 7.62
CA GLY A 72 11.80 13.28 6.87
C GLY A 72 13.14 13.38 6.15
N GLN A 73 13.50 14.55 5.61
CA GLN A 73 14.81 14.76 4.99
C GLN A 73 15.96 14.64 6.01
N VAL A 74 15.73 15.05 7.26
CA VAL A 74 16.71 14.89 8.35
C VAL A 74 16.87 13.40 8.70
N ALA A 75 15.78 12.62 8.71
CA ALA A 75 15.84 11.18 8.96
C ALA A 75 16.55 10.43 7.83
N ASP A 76 16.27 10.76 6.56
CA ASP A 76 16.95 10.20 5.40
C ASP A 76 18.45 10.52 5.40
N ALA A 77 18.83 11.76 5.73
CA ALA A 77 20.21 12.18 5.85
C ALA A 77 20.94 11.42 6.98
N ALA A 78 20.28 11.19 8.11
CA ALA A 78 20.84 10.44 9.22
C ALA A 78 21.08 8.96 8.87
N VAL A 79 20.15 8.31 8.18
CA VAL A 79 20.31 6.92 7.71
C VAL A 79 21.40 6.83 6.66
N THR A 80 21.42 7.72 5.69
CA THR A 80 22.48 7.76 4.68
C THR A 80 23.86 7.97 5.32
N ALA A 81 23.95 8.85 6.31
CA ALA A 81 25.20 9.11 7.03
C ALA A 81 25.68 7.91 7.88
N THR A 82 24.75 7.11 8.43
CA THR A 82 25.08 5.98 9.31
C THR A 82 25.25 4.65 8.56
N THR A 83 24.54 4.45 7.47
CA THR A 83 24.52 3.18 6.75
C THR A 83 25.14 3.23 5.34
N GLY A 84 25.36 4.44 4.81
CA GLY A 84 25.80 4.65 3.43
C GLY A 84 24.74 4.30 2.37
N VAL A 85 23.52 4.00 2.78
CA VAL A 85 22.41 3.68 1.88
C VAL A 85 21.62 4.95 1.61
N ASP A 86 21.65 5.42 0.37
CA ASP A 86 20.80 6.53 -0.08
C ASP A 86 19.36 6.05 -0.23
N THR A 87 18.50 6.45 0.69
CA THR A 87 17.07 6.10 0.69
C THR A 87 16.25 6.98 -0.25
N GLN A 88 16.87 8.01 -0.87
CA GLN A 88 16.22 8.92 -1.83
C GLN A 88 14.88 9.51 -1.34
N GLY A 89 14.78 9.83 -0.05
CA GLY A 89 13.56 10.34 0.55
C GLY A 89 12.51 9.27 0.86
N LEU A 90 12.83 8.00 0.72
CA LEU A 90 11.88 6.90 0.92
C LEU A 90 11.40 6.81 2.37
N LEU A 91 12.28 7.05 3.34
CA LEU A 91 11.93 7.01 4.76
C LEU A 91 11.04 8.19 5.16
N SER A 92 11.27 9.36 4.57
CA SER A 92 10.44 10.54 4.85
C SER A 92 9.01 10.33 4.36
N VAL A 93 8.86 9.76 3.17
CA VAL A 93 7.54 9.46 2.60
C VAL A 93 6.83 8.35 3.38
N GLY A 94 7.57 7.30 3.78
CA GLY A 94 7.01 6.23 4.60
C GLY A 94 6.48 6.73 5.95
N THR A 95 7.24 7.62 6.62
CA THR A 95 6.82 8.23 7.89
C THR A 95 5.60 9.15 7.71
N ASP A 96 5.53 9.92 6.65
CA ASP A 96 4.41 10.84 6.40
C ASP A 96 3.11 10.09 6.11
N LEU A 97 3.17 9.01 5.35
CA LEU A 97 2.01 8.14 5.08
C LEU A 97 1.54 7.41 6.34
N ILE A 98 2.47 7.04 7.22
CA ILE A 98 2.16 6.33 8.47
C ILE A 98 1.62 7.28 9.54
N THR A 99 2.06 8.54 9.58
CA THR A 99 1.72 9.46 10.67
C THR A 99 0.51 10.33 10.42
N ASN A 100 0.08 10.53 9.18
CA ASN A 100 -0.69 11.73 8.89
C ASN A 100 -2.14 11.61 8.40
N LYS A 101 -2.69 10.52 8.05
CA LYS A 101 -4.14 10.30 7.94
C LYS A 101 -4.48 8.97 7.26
N PRO A 102 -5.33 8.17 7.84
CA PRO A 102 -5.90 7.03 7.14
C PRO A 102 -6.66 7.53 5.90
N PHE A 103 -6.62 6.75 4.82
CA PHE A 103 -7.49 6.96 3.69
C PHE A 103 -8.95 6.97 4.14
N SER A 104 -9.79 7.74 3.48
CA SER A 104 -11.19 7.79 3.85
C SER A 104 -11.87 6.43 3.61
N ARG A 105 -12.88 6.13 4.42
CA ARG A 105 -13.67 4.89 4.25
C ARG A 105 -14.31 4.75 2.86
N SER A 106 -14.47 5.84 2.13
CA SER A 106 -14.98 5.83 0.75
C SER A 106 -13.89 5.53 -0.29
N GLN A 107 -12.63 5.85 -0.01
CA GLN A 107 -11.51 5.62 -0.92
C GLN A 107 -11.04 4.16 -0.95
N GLU A 108 -11.18 3.45 0.18
CA GLU A 108 -10.76 2.08 0.29
C GLU A 108 -11.50 1.11 -0.65
N PRO A 109 -12.86 1.12 -0.72
CA PRO A 109 -13.59 0.28 -1.66
C PRO A 109 -13.26 0.58 -3.12
N GLU A 110 -13.01 1.84 -3.46
CA GLU A 110 -12.60 2.24 -4.80
C GLU A 110 -11.21 1.72 -5.14
N ALA A 111 -10.26 1.81 -4.21
CA ALA A 111 -8.92 1.24 -4.37
C ALA A 111 -8.96 -0.29 -4.47
N ASP A 112 -9.82 -0.96 -3.70
CA ASP A 112 -10.04 -2.39 -3.78
C ASP A 112 -10.54 -2.80 -5.18
N GLU A 113 -11.54 -2.11 -5.72
CA GLU A 113 -12.10 -2.41 -7.04
C GLU A 113 -11.08 -2.21 -8.15
N VAL A 114 -10.46 -1.03 -8.21
CA VAL A 114 -9.47 -0.71 -9.25
C VAL A 114 -8.24 -1.63 -9.12
N GLY A 115 -7.77 -1.87 -7.90
CA GLY A 115 -6.64 -2.76 -7.64
C GLY A 115 -6.91 -4.19 -8.06
N LEU A 116 -8.12 -4.70 -7.80
CA LEU A 116 -8.54 -6.04 -8.20
C LEU A 116 -8.54 -6.19 -9.74
N MET A 117 -9.03 -5.17 -10.45
CA MET A 117 -9.04 -5.18 -11.92
C MET A 117 -7.62 -5.08 -12.50
N LEU A 118 -6.74 -4.29 -11.88
CA LEU A 118 -5.34 -4.16 -12.28
C LEU A 118 -4.59 -5.48 -12.16
N MET A 119 -4.70 -6.17 -11.01
CA MET A 119 -4.02 -7.45 -10.81
C MET A 119 -4.53 -8.52 -11.78
N ALA A 120 -5.84 -8.60 -12.02
CA ALA A 120 -6.43 -9.55 -12.95
C ALA A 120 -5.91 -9.33 -14.38
N LYS A 121 -5.92 -8.10 -14.87
CA LYS A 121 -5.34 -7.74 -16.19
C LYS A 121 -3.85 -8.05 -16.30
N SER A 122 -3.15 -8.09 -15.17
CA SER A 122 -1.72 -8.41 -15.12
C SER A 122 -1.45 -9.91 -15.02
N GLY A 123 -2.48 -10.76 -15.06
CA GLY A 123 -2.37 -12.21 -15.03
C GLY A 123 -2.23 -12.80 -13.61
N TYR A 124 -2.64 -12.07 -12.58
CA TYR A 124 -2.72 -12.56 -11.21
C TYR A 124 -4.16 -12.91 -10.84
N ASN A 125 -4.34 -14.04 -10.15
CA ASN A 125 -5.67 -14.57 -9.84
C ASN A 125 -6.40 -13.71 -8.78
N PRO A 126 -7.48 -13.00 -9.16
CA PRO A 126 -8.20 -12.11 -8.24
C PRO A 126 -8.92 -12.83 -7.11
N SER A 127 -9.14 -14.15 -7.21
CA SER A 127 -9.76 -14.94 -6.12
C SER A 127 -8.92 -14.97 -4.85
N ALA A 128 -7.66 -14.55 -4.90
CA ALA A 128 -6.80 -14.42 -3.73
C ALA A 128 -7.16 -13.21 -2.83
N ALA A 129 -7.89 -12.22 -3.34
CA ALA A 129 -8.10 -10.96 -2.64
C ALA A 129 -8.79 -11.08 -1.28
N PRO A 130 -9.89 -11.83 -1.10
CA PRO A 130 -10.53 -11.97 0.21
C PRO A 130 -9.61 -12.58 1.27
N ASN A 131 -8.75 -13.53 0.87
CA ASN A 131 -7.85 -14.21 1.79
C ASN A 131 -6.76 -13.29 2.36
N VAL A 132 -6.32 -12.29 1.59
CA VAL A 132 -5.35 -11.29 2.08
C VAL A 132 -5.92 -10.54 3.27
N TRP A 133 -7.18 -10.13 3.21
CA TRP A 133 -7.83 -9.43 4.32
C TRP A 133 -8.05 -10.31 5.54
N VAL A 134 -8.33 -11.60 5.33
CA VAL A 134 -8.39 -12.58 6.44
C VAL A 134 -7.03 -12.68 7.12
N LYS A 135 -5.95 -12.87 6.38
CA LYS A 135 -4.59 -12.92 6.92
C LYS A 135 -4.21 -11.63 7.66
N MET A 136 -4.51 -10.49 7.08
CA MET A 136 -4.26 -9.19 7.70
C MET A 136 -5.02 -9.03 9.02
N SER A 137 -6.30 -9.36 9.06
CA SER A 137 -7.12 -9.25 10.27
C SER A 137 -6.64 -10.17 11.39
N GLN A 138 -6.13 -11.35 11.06
CA GLN A 138 -5.57 -12.28 12.02
C GLN A 138 -4.22 -11.83 12.60
N ALA A 139 -3.40 -11.16 11.80
CA ALA A 139 -2.06 -10.74 12.20
C ALA A 139 -2.02 -9.39 12.94
N GLY A 140 -2.97 -8.51 12.69
CA GLY A 140 -2.89 -7.12 13.07
C GLY A 140 -4.01 -6.61 13.96
N GLY A 141 -4.29 -7.26 15.07
CA GLY A 141 -5.43 -6.95 15.96
C GLY A 141 -5.50 -5.53 16.54
N SER A 142 -4.56 -4.63 16.36
CA SER A 142 -4.65 -3.30 16.99
C SER A 142 -3.73 -2.27 16.34
N GLY A 143 -4.24 -1.59 15.32
CA GLY A 143 -3.90 -0.19 15.07
C GLY A 143 -2.50 0.17 14.60
N GLY A 144 -1.69 -0.79 14.12
CA GLY A 144 -0.36 -0.51 13.58
C GLY A 144 -0.20 -0.95 12.12
N GLY A 145 0.85 -0.46 11.46
CA GLY A 145 1.20 -0.85 10.10
C GLY A 145 0.14 -0.44 9.06
N ILE A 146 -0.14 -1.33 8.12
CA ILE A 146 -1.07 -1.06 7.00
C ILE A 146 -2.49 -0.71 7.46
N PHE A 147 -2.95 -1.19 8.61
CA PHE A 147 -4.28 -0.86 9.13
C PHE A 147 -4.41 0.56 9.69
N SER A 148 -3.30 1.21 10.06
CA SER A 148 -3.33 2.61 10.48
C SER A 148 -3.63 3.55 9.33
N THR A 149 -3.24 3.19 8.12
CA THR A 149 -3.46 3.96 6.89
C THR A 149 -4.65 3.46 6.07
N HIS A 150 -4.98 2.16 6.17
CA HIS A 150 -6.05 1.50 5.42
C HIS A 150 -7.09 0.90 6.37
N PRO A 151 -8.10 1.66 6.79
CA PRO A 151 -9.13 1.17 7.70
C PRO A 151 -9.84 -0.06 7.13
N SER A 152 -9.82 -1.16 7.88
CA SER A 152 -10.59 -2.34 7.52
C SER A 152 -12.03 -2.22 8.02
N ASN A 153 -12.97 -2.75 7.27
CA ASN A 153 -14.31 -3.05 7.72
C ASN A 153 -14.78 -4.38 7.11
N ALA A 154 -15.75 -5.02 7.75
CA ALA A 154 -16.29 -6.29 7.28
C ALA A 154 -16.93 -6.21 5.88
N ASP A 155 -17.30 -5.02 5.45
CA ASP A 155 -17.92 -4.81 4.14
C ASP A 155 -16.90 -4.86 3.00
N ARG A 156 -15.62 -4.57 3.26
CA ARG A 156 -14.56 -4.64 2.24
C ARG A 156 -14.38 -6.07 1.74
N GLN A 157 -14.33 -7.06 2.63
CA GLN A 157 -14.19 -8.45 2.21
C GLN A 157 -15.38 -8.89 1.34
N LYS A 158 -16.61 -8.58 1.77
CA LYS A 158 -17.83 -8.91 1.00
C LYS A 158 -17.84 -8.20 -0.36
N ASN A 159 -17.39 -6.95 -0.40
CA ASN A 159 -17.32 -6.21 -1.65
C ASN A 159 -16.31 -6.82 -2.62
N LEU A 160 -15.15 -7.23 -2.15
CA LEU A 160 -14.17 -7.95 -2.96
C LEU A 160 -14.73 -9.27 -3.49
N GLU A 161 -15.38 -10.08 -2.64
CA GLU A 161 -16.04 -11.32 -3.07
C GLU A 161 -17.08 -11.09 -4.19
N ARG A 162 -17.85 -10.01 -4.09
CA ARG A 162 -18.83 -9.60 -5.11
C ARG A 162 -18.17 -9.21 -6.43
N LEU A 163 -16.97 -8.64 -6.40
CA LEU A 163 -16.24 -8.15 -7.58
C LEU A 163 -15.44 -9.24 -8.30
N ILE A 164 -15.16 -10.37 -7.65
CA ILE A 164 -14.35 -11.46 -8.23
C ILE A 164 -14.89 -11.93 -9.59
N PRO A 165 -16.21 -12.19 -9.78
CA PRO A 165 -16.71 -12.66 -11.07
C PRO A 165 -16.40 -11.72 -12.23
N ASP A 166 -16.42 -10.41 -12.01
CA ASP A 166 -16.09 -9.41 -13.02
C ASP A 166 -14.58 -9.31 -13.24
N ALA A 167 -13.80 -9.38 -12.18
CA ALA A 167 -12.33 -9.41 -12.29
C ALA A 167 -11.84 -10.66 -13.02
N MET A 168 -12.47 -11.83 -12.81
CA MET A 168 -12.13 -13.08 -13.51
C MET A 168 -12.31 -13.01 -15.02
N LYS A 169 -13.15 -12.10 -15.52
CA LYS A 169 -13.28 -11.88 -16.98
C LYS A 169 -12.04 -11.20 -17.59
N LEU A 170 -11.21 -10.60 -16.75
CA LEU A 170 -10.00 -9.89 -17.14
C LEU A 170 -8.73 -10.73 -16.91
N TYR A 171 -8.84 -11.79 -16.12
CA TYR A 171 -7.78 -12.73 -15.80
C TYR A 171 -7.59 -13.75 -16.93
#